data_747e7869f1d9c69ba9ea603fe71b06b9
#
_entry.id   747e7869f1d9c69ba9ea603fe71b06b9
#
_cell.length_a   1.000
_cell.length_b   1.000
_cell.length_c   1.000
_cell.angle_alpha   90.00
_cell.angle_beta   90.00
_cell.angle_gamma   90.00
#
_symmetry.space_group_name_H-M   'P 1'
#
loop_
_entity.id
_entity.type
_entity.pdbx_description
1 polymer ?
#
loop_
_entity_poly.entity_id
_entity_poly.type
_entity_poly.pdbx_seq_one_letter_code
_entity_poly.pdbx_strand_id
1 'polypeptide(L)'
;MDRRVAITGLGAVTPIGNDAATTWASLKAGRSGVGKITTFPADTFPVRIAGMVKDLDVGECVKDRNLRRHLSRAAGFGVAASMQALADAHVAPDLYEPWERGVSMGGSVGRADLQELADMSYLIHSTDGHQLYRQAPSDVLVRDQNVGAAAIALMGNCQGPMISVSTACSGSAHALGEAFRRIQDGEAKLMLAGGYDALTTWLDVLGFSLLGALTTEYNDDPTRASRPFDRERSGFGWSQSRRLPLVPPWASGHVTEP
;
A
#
# COMPACT_ATOMS: atom_id res chain seq x y z
N MET A 1 -10.03 26.74 -20.63
CA MET A 1 -11.00 25.61 -20.59
C MET A 1 -10.46 24.63 -19.56
N ASP A 2 -11.28 24.20 -18.63
CA ASP A 2 -10.86 23.19 -17.68
C ASP A 2 -10.64 21.88 -18.42
N ARG A 3 -9.41 21.35 -18.35
CA ARG A 3 -9.09 20.04 -18.94
C ARG A 3 -9.89 18.97 -18.23
N ARG A 4 -10.54 18.11 -18.98
CA ARG A 4 -11.19 16.92 -18.44
C ARG A 4 -10.13 15.86 -18.14
N VAL A 5 -10.33 15.15 -17.05
CA VAL A 5 -9.41 14.08 -16.60
C VAL A 5 -10.19 12.79 -16.50
N ALA A 6 -9.70 11.73 -17.12
CA ALA A 6 -10.35 10.42 -17.15
C ALA A 6 -9.49 9.35 -16.47
N ILE A 7 -10.13 8.41 -15.78
CA ILE A 7 -9.47 7.20 -15.29
C ILE A 7 -9.56 6.16 -16.41
N THR A 8 -8.42 5.71 -16.89
CA THR A 8 -8.32 4.84 -18.06
C THR A 8 -7.82 3.44 -17.74
N GLY A 9 -7.25 3.23 -16.56
CA GLY A 9 -6.80 1.91 -16.12
C GLY A 9 -6.83 1.75 -14.61
N LEU A 10 -7.05 0.51 -14.17
CA LEU A 10 -7.17 0.13 -12.77
C LEU A 10 -6.25 -1.03 -12.43
N GLY A 11 -5.59 -0.95 -11.28
CA GLY A 11 -4.86 -2.06 -10.69
C GLY A 11 -5.18 -2.21 -9.20
N ALA A 12 -5.18 -3.43 -8.72
CA ALA A 12 -5.51 -3.70 -7.32
C ALA A 12 -4.71 -4.89 -6.78
N VAL A 13 -4.23 -4.75 -5.55
CA VAL A 13 -3.68 -5.84 -4.75
C VAL A 13 -4.37 -5.80 -3.40
N THR A 14 -5.17 -6.80 -3.09
CA THR A 14 -6.05 -6.82 -1.92
C THR A 14 -6.07 -8.19 -1.24
N PRO A 15 -6.52 -8.31 0.01
CA PRO A 15 -6.70 -9.61 0.67
C PRO A 15 -7.68 -10.56 -0.02
N ILE A 16 -8.46 -10.09 -0.98
CA ILE A 16 -9.49 -10.86 -1.70
C ILE A 16 -9.19 -11.02 -3.20
N GLY A 17 -8.06 -10.50 -3.67
CA GLY A 17 -7.63 -10.62 -5.06
C GLY A 17 -6.36 -9.85 -5.34
N ASN A 18 -5.49 -10.39 -6.18
CA ASN A 18 -4.21 -9.79 -6.56
C ASN A 18 -4.28 -8.97 -7.86
N ASP A 19 -5.47 -8.76 -8.37
CA ASP A 19 -5.78 -7.87 -9.49
C ASP A 19 -7.19 -7.27 -9.33
N ALA A 20 -7.54 -6.29 -10.18
CA ALA A 20 -8.82 -5.59 -10.12
C ALA A 20 -10.01 -6.54 -10.42
N ALA A 21 -9.87 -7.46 -11.37
CA ALA A 21 -10.92 -8.37 -11.79
C ALA A 21 -11.26 -9.40 -10.69
N THR A 22 -10.24 -10.04 -10.12
CA THR A 22 -10.42 -11.02 -9.03
C THR A 22 -10.92 -10.34 -7.75
N THR A 23 -10.43 -9.13 -7.45
CA THR A 23 -10.93 -8.32 -6.33
C THR A 23 -12.42 -8.02 -6.51
N TRP A 24 -12.83 -7.58 -7.71
CA TRP A 24 -14.22 -7.27 -8.02
C TRP A 24 -15.12 -8.50 -7.96
N ALA A 25 -14.67 -9.62 -8.51
CA ALA A 25 -15.39 -10.89 -8.43
C ALA A 25 -15.61 -11.35 -6.98
N SER A 26 -14.59 -11.21 -6.15
CA SER A 26 -14.66 -11.54 -4.71
C SER A 26 -15.59 -10.60 -3.94
N LEU A 27 -15.58 -9.30 -4.28
CA LEU A 27 -16.52 -8.32 -3.72
C LEU A 27 -17.96 -8.68 -4.05
N LYS A 28 -18.25 -8.99 -5.31
CA LYS A 28 -19.61 -9.41 -5.74
C LYS A 28 -20.08 -10.70 -5.05
N ALA A 29 -19.14 -11.60 -4.79
CA ALA A 29 -19.43 -12.86 -4.09
C ALA A 29 -19.50 -12.72 -2.55
N GLY A 30 -19.33 -11.51 -2.00
CA GLY A 30 -19.33 -11.27 -0.55
C GLY A 30 -18.17 -11.95 0.19
N ARG A 31 -17.07 -12.27 -0.49
CA ARG A 31 -15.92 -12.95 0.14
C ARG A 31 -15.20 -12.02 1.10
N SER A 32 -14.91 -12.52 2.32
CA SER A 32 -14.05 -11.84 3.28
C SER A 32 -12.60 -12.21 3.05
N GLY A 33 -11.71 -11.22 3.11
CA GLY A 33 -10.26 -11.42 3.12
C GLY A 33 -9.64 -11.47 4.52
N VAL A 34 -10.46 -11.34 5.57
CA VAL A 34 -10.01 -11.36 6.95
C VAL A 34 -9.79 -12.81 7.40
N GLY A 35 -8.67 -13.08 8.02
CA GLY A 35 -8.28 -14.38 8.57
C GLY A 35 -7.35 -14.22 9.75
N LYS A 36 -6.83 -15.32 10.28
CA LYS A 36 -5.83 -15.29 11.36
C LYS A 36 -4.54 -14.60 10.89
N ILE A 37 -3.92 -13.82 11.75
CA ILE A 37 -2.60 -13.23 11.50
C ILE A 37 -1.57 -14.35 11.40
N THR A 38 -0.76 -14.33 10.32
CA THR A 38 0.30 -15.31 10.07
C THR A 38 1.68 -14.66 9.90
N THR A 39 1.77 -13.33 9.93
CA THR A 39 3.02 -12.59 9.78
C THR A 39 3.89 -12.58 11.03
N PHE A 40 3.28 -12.85 12.18
CA PHE A 40 3.94 -13.03 13.49
C PHE A 40 3.06 -13.87 14.42
N PRO A 41 3.59 -14.43 15.53
CA PRO A 41 2.79 -15.10 16.56
C PRO A 41 1.87 -14.08 17.26
N ALA A 42 0.56 -14.18 17.02
CA ALA A 42 -0.43 -13.23 17.52
C ALA A 42 -1.26 -13.75 18.71
N ASP A 43 -0.91 -14.90 19.28
CA ASP A 43 -1.71 -15.58 20.31
C ASP A 43 -1.89 -14.76 21.60
N THR A 44 -0.91 -13.90 21.91
CA THR A 44 -0.94 -13.02 23.08
C THR A 44 -1.62 -11.67 22.81
N PHE A 45 -2.02 -11.41 21.55
CA PHE A 45 -2.67 -10.16 21.20
C PHE A 45 -4.18 -10.22 21.42
N PRO A 46 -4.80 -9.09 21.82
CA PRO A 46 -6.25 -9.00 21.90
C PRO A 46 -6.90 -9.14 20.51
N VAL A 47 -6.18 -8.78 19.45
CA VAL A 47 -6.60 -8.92 18.06
C VAL A 47 -5.68 -9.90 17.34
N ARG A 48 -6.26 -11.01 16.85
CA ARG A 48 -5.54 -12.11 16.20
C ARG A 48 -5.90 -12.28 14.73
N ILE A 49 -6.64 -11.34 14.17
CA ILE A 49 -7.18 -11.39 12.81
C ILE A 49 -6.80 -10.16 12.01
N ALA A 50 -6.52 -10.36 10.71
CA ALA A 50 -6.27 -9.29 9.76
C ALA A 50 -6.62 -9.73 8.33
N GLY A 51 -6.90 -8.76 7.47
CA GLY A 51 -6.95 -8.98 6.03
C GLY A 51 -5.56 -8.93 5.45
N MET A 52 -5.00 -10.04 5.03
CA MET A 52 -3.65 -10.14 4.48
C MET A 52 -3.68 -10.50 3.00
N VAL A 53 -2.84 -9.83 2.21
CA VAL A 53 -2.59 -10.20 0.81
C VAL A 53 -1.89 -11.56 0.79
N LYS A 54 -2.41 -12.47 -0.03
CA LYS A 54 -1.95 -13.85 -0.17
C LYS A 54 -1.39 -14.07 -1.57
N ASP A 55 -0.43 -14.97 -1.67
CA ASP A 55 0.05 -15.52 -2.93
C ASP A 55 0.48 -14.48 -3.98
N LEU A 56 0.97 -13.30 -3.54
CA LEU A 56 1.58 -12.31 -4.42
C LEU A 56 3.10 -12.47 -4.41
N ASP A 57 3.66 -12.84 -5.55
CA ASP A 57 5.11 -12.76 -5.79
C ASP A 57 5.45 -11.43 -6.49
N VAL A 58 6.01 -10.49 -5.72
CA VAL A 58 6.51 -9.21 -6.27
C VAL A 58 7.62 -9.44 -7.31
N GLY A 59 8.33 -10.58 -7.24
CA GLY A 59 9.35 -10.94 -8.22
C GLY A 59 8.81 -11.22 -9.62
N GLU A 60 7.52 -11.49 -9.76
CA GLU A 60 6.89 -11.62 -11.07
C GLU A 60 6.81 -10.30 -11.82
N CYS A 61 6.54 -9.20 -11.13
CA CYS A 61 6.47 -7.87 -11.73
C CYS A 61 7.79 -7.10 -11.63
N VAL A 62 8.58 -7.26 -10.56
CA VAL A 62 9.88 -6.61 -10.38
C VAL A 62 11.02 -7.60 -10.61
N LYS A 63 11.48 -7.73 -11.85
CA LYS A 63 12.55 -8.68 -12.22
C LYS A 63 13.92 -8.26 -11.70
N ASP A 64 14.18 -6.94 -11.60
CA ASP A 64 15.44 -6.43 -11.06
C ASP A 64 15.55 -6.71 -9.56
N ARG A 65 16.48 -7.58 -9.19
CA ARG A 65 16.77 -7.93 -7.79
C ARG A 65 17.32 -6.74 -7.00
N ASN A 66 18.05 -5.82 -7.64
CA ASN A 66 18.60 -4.65 -6.98
C ASN A 66 17.49 -3.67 -6.61
N LEU A 67 16.50 -3.48 -7.48
CA LEU A 67 15.33 -2.68 -7.15
C LEU A 67 14.49 -3.38 -6.06
N ARG A 68 14.20 -4.66 -6.24
CA ARG A 68 13.31 -5.43 -5.35
C ARG A 68 13.77 -5.45 -3.89
N ARG A 69 15.08 -5.53 -3.61
CA ARG A 69 15.60 -5.53 -2.24
C ARG A 69 15.35 -4.23 -1.46
N HIS A 70 15.03 -3.15 -2.15
CA HIS A 70 14.71 -1.85 -1.55
C HIS A 70 13.21 -1.62 -1.37
N LEU A 71 12.36 -2.54 -1.82
CA LEU A 71 10.92 -2.42 -1.72
C LEU A 71 10.42 -3.02 -0.40
N SER A 72 9.71 -2.22 0.39
CA SER A 72 8.87 -2.75 1.45
C SER A 72 7.75 -3.61 0.86
N ARG A 73 7.12 -4.45 1.69
CA ARG A 73 5.95 -5.22 1.27
C ARG A 73 4.86 -4.31 0.68
N ALA A 74 4.59 -3.16 1.34
CA ALA A 74 3.64 -2.15 0.87
C ALA A 74 4.04 -1.58 -0.50
N ALA A 75 5.30 -1.18 -0.66
CA ALA A 75 5.81 -0.67 -1.93
C ALA A 75 5.70 -1.70 -3.05
N GLY A 76 5.96 -2.99 -2.74
CA GLY A 76 5.76 -4.09 -3.68
C GLY A 76 4.29 -4.20 -4.16
N PHE A 77 3.31 -4.02 -3.27
CA PHE A 77 1.90 -3.98 -3.65
C PHE A 77 1.59 -2.78 -4.55
N GLY A 78 2.13 -1.60 -4.22
CA GLY A 78 1.97 -0.40 -5.03
C GLY A 78 2.52 -0.55 -6.43
N VAL A 79 3.73 -1.11 -6.56
CA VAL A 79 4.36 -1.39 -7.87
C VAL A 79 3.50 -2.37 -8.67
N ALA A 80 3.13 -3.52 -8.09
CA ALA A 80 2.33 -4.53 -8.79
C ALA A 80 1.02 -3.94 -9.31
N ALA A 81 0.30 -3.21 -8.48
CA ALA A 81 -0.95 -2.58 -8.87
C ALA A 81 -0.76 -1.47 -9.92
N SER A 82 0.32 -0.69 -9.83
CA SER A 82 0.62 0.35 -10.83
C SER A 82 0.90 -0.24 -12.21
N MET A 83 1.63 -1.35 -12.26
CA MET A 83 1.88 -2.05 -13.52
C MET A 83 0.62 -2.66 -14.12
N GLN A 84 -0.28 -3.18 -13.27
CA GLN A 84 -1.61 -3.63 -13.70
C GLN A 84 -2.42 -2.48 -14.30
N ALA A 85 -2.43 -1.29 -13.66
CA ALA A 85 -3.15 -0.13 -14.15
C ALA A 85 -2.65 0.35 -15.53
N LEU A 86 -1.32 0.32 -15.75
CA LEU A 86 -0.75 0.64 -17.06
C LEU A 86 -1.15 -0.40 -18.12
N ALA A 87 -1.16 -1.67 -17.77
CA ALA A 87 -1.58 -2.73 -18.67
C ALA A 87 -3.08 -2.63 -19.01
N ASP A 88 -3.92 -2.38 -18.02
CA ASP A 88 -5.37 -2.23 -18.18
C ASP A 88 -5.73 -1.01 -19.04
N ALA A 89 -4.98 0.09 -18.89
CA ALA A 89 -5.14 1.31 -19.70
C ALA A 89 -4.71 1.14 -21.16
N HIS A 90 -4.04 0.04 -21.51
CA HIS A 90 -3.48 -0.20 -22.85
C HIS A 90 -2.60 0.95 -23.37
N VAL A 91 -1.86 1.61 -22.47
CA VAL A 91 -0.98 2.73 -22.83
C VAL A 91 0.18 2.20 -23.67
N ALA A 92 0.22 2.65 -24.92
CA ALA A 92 1.38 2.39 -25.77
C ALA A 92 2.64 3.03 -25.15
N PRO A 93 3.81 2.37 -25.22
CA PRO A 93 5.04 2.89 -24.60
C PRO A 93 5.45 4.28 -25.10
N ASP A 94 5.06 4.64 -26.31
CA ASP A 94 5.38 5.87 -27.05
C ASP A 94 4.22 6.88 -27.10
N LEU A 95 3.08 6.59 -26.45
CA LEU A 95 1.91 7.47 -26.49
C LEU A 95 2.18 8.84 -25.88
N TYR A 96 2.98 8.90 -24.82
CA TYR A 96 3.40 10.13 -24.16
C TYR A 96 4.89 10.08 -23.87
N GLU A 97 5.54 11.22 -23.96
CA GLU A 97 6.94 11.35 -23.60
C GLU A 97 7.16 11.06 -22.09
N PRO A 98 8.33 10.53 -21.69
CA PRO A 98 8.58 10.20 -20.30
C PRO A 98 8.35 11.36 -19.31
N TRP A 99 8.68 12.59 -19.70
CA TRP A 99 8.47 13.79 -18.88
C TRP A 99 7.02 14.25 -18.80
N GLU A 100 6.14 13.76 -19.68
CA GLU A 100 4.70 13.98 -19.62
C GLU A 100 3.97 12.97 -18.73
N ARG A 101 4.70 11.99 -18.21
CA ARG A 101 4.19 10.95 -17.31
C ARG A 101 4.66 11.21 -15.88
N GLY A 102 3.74 11.21 -14.94
CA GLY A 102 4.04 11.43 -13.54
C GLY A 102 3.50 10.34 -12.61
N VAL A 103 3.87 10.47 -11.35
CA VAL A 103 3.46 9.57 -10.26
C VAL A 103 2.99 10.37 -9.07
N SER A 104 1.87 9.99 -8.48
CA SER A 104 1.38 10.54 -7.21
C SER A 104 0.88 9.41 -6.32
N MET A 105 1.61 9.11 -5.24
CA MET A 105 1.32 7.97 -4.37
C MET A 105 1.19 8.37 -2.91
N GLY A 106 0.13 7.87 -2.27
CA GLY A 106 -0.03 7.89 -0.83
C GLY A 106 0.53 6.60 -0.22
N GLY A 107 1.34 6.75 0.81
CA GLY A 107 1.89 5.60 1.53
C GLY A 107 2.27 5.94 2.94
N SER A 108 2.50 4.93 3.77
CA SER A 108 3.09 5.12 5.09
C SER A 108 4.55 4.71 5.12
N VAL A 109 5.27 5.29 6.07
CA VAL A 109 6.66 4.93 6.37
C VAL A 109 6.69 3.51 6.89
N GLY A 110 7.61 2.69 6.39
CA GLY A 110 7.87 1.35 6.92
C GLY A 110 8.35 1.40 8.36
N ARG A 111 8.01 0.37 9.14
CA ARG A 111 8.41 0.27 10.54
C ARG A 111 9.45 -0.83 10.71
N ALA A 112 10.31 -0.69 11.71
CA ALA A 112 11.20 -1.74 12.16
C ALA A 112 10.40 -2.95 12.61
N ASP A 113 10.91 -4.15 12.37
CA ASP A 113 10.31 -5.34 12.96
C ASP A 113 10.68 -5.49 14.46
N LEU A 114 10.02 -6.43 15.13
CA LEU A 114 10.24 -6.61 16.57
C LEU A 114 11.67 -7.07 16.88
N GLN A 115 12.23 -7.96 16.06
CA GLN A 115 13.59 -8.49 16.29
C GLN A 115 14.61 -7.36 16.18
N GLU A 116 14.49 -6.54 15.18
CA GLU A 116 15.37 -5.39 14.97
C GLU A 116 15.31 -4.38 16.14
N LEU A 117 14.11 -4.09 16.66
CA LEU A 117 13.95 -3.24 17.84
C LEU A 117 14.56 -3.87 19.09
N ALA A 118 14.41 -5.17 19.26
CA ALA A 118 15.02 -5.91 20.37
C ALA A 118 16.54 -5.90 20.27
N ASP A 119 17.12 -6.16 19.11
CA ASP A 119 18.57 -6.16 18.89
C ASP A 119 19.16 -4.78 19.12
N MET A 120 18.50 -3.73 18.63
CA MET A 120 18.90 -2.34 18.85
C MET A 120 18.86 -1.97 20.34
N SER A 121 17.78 -2.31 21.02
CA SER A 121 17.63 -2.05 22.45
C SER A 121 18.69 -2.81 23.26
N TYR A 122 18.91 -4.09 22.96
CA TYR A 122 19.93 -4.89 23.64
C TYR A 122 21.34 -4.29 23.44
N LEU A 123 21.71 -3.91 22.23
CA LEU A 123 23.02 -3.34 21.94
C LEU A 123 23.24 -2.02 22.69
N ILE A 124 22.25 -1.13 22.70
CA ILE A 124 22.32 0.16 23.40
C ILE A 124 22.50 -0.09 24.91
N HIS A 125 21.70 -0.95 25.51
CA HIS A 125 21.78 -1.21 26.94
C HIS A 125 23.03 -1.97 27.36
N SER A 126 23.47 -2.96 26.59
CA SER A 126 24.67 -3.76 26.92
C SER A 126 25.98 -3.01 26.78
N THR A 127 25.98 -1.85 26.08
CA THR A 127 27.16 -1.04 25.84
C THR A 127 27.07 0.36 26.45
N ASP A 128 26.09 0.61 27.31
CA ASP A 128 25.81 1.94 27.89
C ASP A 128 25.78 3.06 26.84
N GLY A 129 25.26 2.75 25.65
CA GLY A 129 25.17 3.68 24.52
C GLY A 129 26.49 3.92 23.75
N HIS A 130 27.56 3.19 24.08
CA HIS A 130 28.84 3.35 23.39
C HIS A 130 28.90 2.72 21.99
N GLN A 131 27.97 1.81 21.66
CA GLN A 131 27.87 1.25 20.31
C GLN A 131 26.57 1.69 19.66
N LEU A 132 26.69 2.17 18.41
CA LEU A 132 25.53 2.47 17.58
C LEU A 132 25.08 1.21 16.83
N TYR A 133 23.80 1.00 16.79
CA TYR A 133 23.22 -0.02 15.94
C TYR A 133 23.45 0.33 14.46
N ARG A 134 24.18 -0.52 13.75
CA ARG A 134 24.51 -0.32 12.34
C ARG A 134 23.52 -1.09 11.48
N GLN A 135 22.83 -0.37 10.64
CA GLN A 135 21.95 -0.93 9.61
C GLN A 135 22.60 -0.84 8.23
N ALA A 136 22.33 -1.79 7.37
CA ALA A 136 22.67 -1.64 5.97
C ALA A 136 21.82 -0.49 5.35
N PRO A 137 22.38 0.31 4.42
CA PRO A 137 21.62 1.36 3.74
C PRO A 137 20.31 0.85 3.09
N SER A 138 20.31 -0.40 2.59
CA SER A 138 19.11 -1.06 2.07
C SER A 138 17.99 -1.14 3.08
N ASP A 139 18.28 -1.44 4.34
CA ASP A 139 17.28 -1.65 5.39
C ASP A 139 16.62 -0.33 5.81
N VAL A 140 17.37 0.77 5.69
CA VAL A 140 16.83 2.12 5.91
C VAL A 140 15.92 2.53 4.74
N LEU A 141 16.36 2.30 3.49
CA LEU A 141 15.62 2.65 2.29
C LEU A 141 14.29 1.89 2.16
N VAL A 142 14.24 0.64 2.58
CA VAL A 142 12.98 -0.16 2.60
C VAL A 142 11.88 0.53 3.40
N ARG A 143 12.22 1.38 4.38
CA ARG A 143 11.24 2.09 5.21
C ARG A 143 10.80 3.44 4.66
N ASP A 144 11.53 3.97 3.68
CA ASP A 144 11.19 5.26 3.09
C ASP A 144 10.01 5.11 2.12
N GLN A 145 8.93 5.86 2.36
CA GLN A 145 7.75 5.85 1.50
C GLN A 145 8.05 6.34 0.07
N ASN A 146 9.07 7.19 -0.11
CA ASN A 146 9.42 7.71 -1.44
C ASN A 146 10.02 6.63 -2.35
N VAL A 147 10.63 5.59 -1.77
CA VAL A 147 11.22 4.49 -2.56
C VAL A 147 10.16 3.76 -3.38
N GLY A 148 8.97 3.56 -2.82
CA GLY A 148 7.86 2.95 -3.58
C GLY A 148 7.40 3.82 -4.74
N ALA A 149 7.24 5.13 -4.53
CA ALA A 149 6.87 6.07 -5.59
C ALA A 149 7.96 6.14 -6.68
N ALA A 150 9.24 6.17 -6.28
CA ALA A 150 10.38 6.15 -7.21
C ALA A 150 10.45 4.85 -8.03
N ALA A 151 10.19 3.70 -7.40
CA ALA A 151 10.14 2.42 -8.10
C ALA A 151 9.01 2.36 -9.13
N ILE A 152 7.83 2.89 -8.79
CA ILE A 152 6.70 3.03 -9.72
C ILE A 152 7.07 3.94 -10.87
N ALA A 153 7.71 5.09 -10.59
CA ALA A 153 8.17 6.03 -11.63
C ALA A 153 9.18 5.37 -12.56
N LEU A 154 10.15 4.65 -12.01
CA LEU A 154 11.16 3.93 -12.80
C LEU A 154 10.53 2.88 -13.72
N MET A 155 9.64 2.04 -13.18
CA MET A 155 9.02 0.96 -13.94
C MET A 155 7.97 1.45 -14.93
N GLY A 156 7.27 2.55 -14.62
CA GLY A 156 6.30 3.20 -15.51
C GLY A 156 6.94 4.13 -16.55
N ASN A 157 8.27 4.27 -16.53
CA ASN A 157 9.01 5.25 -17.33
C ASN A 157 8.43 6.66 -17.16
N CYS A 158 8.19 7.08 -15.92
CA CYS A 158 7.65 8.38 -15.54
C CYS A 158 8.78 9.30 -15.10
N GLN A 159 9.05 10.37 -15.84
CA GLN A 159 10.11 11.36 -15.55
C GLN A 159 9.52 12.77 -15.31
N GLY A 160 8.22 12.89 -15.30
CA GLY A 160 7.48 14.11 -14.95
C GLY A 160 7.28 14.25 -13.44
N PRO A 161 6.20 14.92 -13.02
CA PRO A 161 5.95 15.15 -11.59
C PRO A 161 5.93 13.87 -10.77
N MET A 162 6.71 13.83 -9.67
CA MET A 162 6.69 12.74 -8.71
C MET A 162 6.31 13.28 -7.33
N ILE A 163 5.19 12.79 -6.80
CA ILE A 163 4.59 13.25 -5.54
C ILE A 163 4.41 12.06 -4.61
N SER A 164 4.89 12.19 -3.39
CA SER A 164 4.67 11.24 -2.31
C SER A 164 3.88 11.92 -1.20
N VAL A 165 2.70 11.36 -0.88
CA VAL A 165 1.76 11.94 0.06
C VAL A 165 1.73 11.11 1.34
N SER A 166 1.91 11.76 2.50
CA SER A 166 1.84 11.11 3.82
C SER A 166 0.76 11.78 4.67
N THR A 167 -0.48 11.43 4.41
CA THR A 167 -1.66 11.93 5.15
C THR A 167 -2.50 10.80 5.72
N ALA A 168 -1.83 9.75 6.20
CA ALA A 168 -2.43 8.56 6.80
C ALA A 168 -3.58 8.00 5.95
N CYS A 169 -4.78 7.88 6.53
CA CYS A 169 -5.96 7.26 5.92
C CYS A 169 -6.43 7.95 4.63
N SER A 170 -6.14 9.22 4.45
CA SER A 170 -6.52 10.02 3.29
C SER A 170 -5.44 10.09 2.21
N GLY A 171 -4.28 9.45 2.42
CA GLY A 171 -3.13 9.53 1.51
C GLY A 171 -3.47 9.23 0.06
N SER A 172 -4.18 8.13 -0.20
CA SER A 172 -4.58 7.76 -1.56
C SER A 172 -5.53 8.79 -2.20
N ALA A 173 -6.47 9.35 -1.43
CA ALA A 173 -7.40 10.37 -1.95
C ALA A 173 -6.67 11.67 -2.28
N HIS A 174 -5.74 12.09 -1.42
CA HIS A 174 -4.90 13.26 -1.69
C HIS A 174 -4.00 13.02 -2.91
N ALA A 175 -3.39 11.85 -3.04
CA ALA A 175 -2.57 11.51 -4.19
C ALA A 175 -3.36 11.56 -5.52
N LEU A 176 -4.60 11.07 -5.52
CA LEU A 176 -5.51 11.20 -6.68
C LEU A 176 -5.85 12.66 -6.98
N GLY A 177 -6.13 13.47 -5.95
CA GLY A 177 -6.40 14.90 -6.10
C GLY A 177 -5.21 15.67 -6.67
N GLU A 178 -3.99 15.37 -6.22
CA GLU A 178 -2.77 15.94 -6.75
C GLU A 178 -2.54 15.55 -8.23
N ALA A 179 -2.70 14.27 -8.56
CA ALA A 179 -2.59 13.79 -9.94
C ALA A 179 -3.60 14.48 -10.87
N PHE A 180 -4.85 14.62 -10.42
CA PHE A 180 -5.89 15.34 -11.14
C PHE A 180 -5.48 16.77 -11.46
N ARG A 181 -4.95 17.50 -10.46
CA ARG A 181 -4.50 18.88 -10.65
C ARG A 181 -3.32 18.98 -11.60
N ARG A 182 -2.32 18.10 -11.51
CA ARG A 182 -1.16 18.10 -12.43
C ARG A 182 -1.57 17.95 -13.89
N ILE A 183 -2.61 17.14 -14.16
CA ILE A 183 -3.14 17.01 -15.51
C ILE A 183 -3.94 18.27 -15.89
N GLN A 184 -4.78 18.81 -15.01
CA GLN A 184 -5.54 20.04 -15.29
C GLN A 184 -4.63 21.23 -15.59
N ASP A 185 -3.55 21.38 -14.82
CA ASP A 185 -2.57 22.46 -14.97
C ASP A 185 -1.63 22.24 -16.18
N GLY A 186 -1.67 21.06 -16.81
CA GLY A 186 -0.88 20.71 -17.99
C GLY A 186 0.57 20.35 -17.68
N GLU A 187 0.87 20.03 -16.42
CA GLU A 187 2.20 19.57 -16.01
C GLU A 187 2.47 18.12 -16.41
N ALA A 188 1.40 17.33 -16.58
CA ALA A 188 1.47 15.96 -17.05
C ALA A 188 0.27 15.64 -17.96
N LYS A 189 0.44 14.64 -18.85
CA LYS A 189 -0.64 14.05 -19.65
C LYS A 189 -1.11 12.72 -19.09
N LEU A 190 -0.25 12.06 -18.32
CA LEU A 190 -0.50 10.78 -17.69
C LEU A 190 0.00 10.83 -16.25
N MET A 191 -0.82 10.36 -15.30
CA MET A 191 -0.40 10.20 -13.91
C MET A 191 -0.76 8.79 -13.41
N LEU A 192 0.22 8.08 -12.86
CA LEU A 192 -0.02 6.93 -12.00
C LEU A 192 -0.35 7.45 -10.59
N ALA A 193 -1.56 7.19 -10.13
CA ALA A 193 -2.02 7.75 -8.86
C ALA A 193 -2.75 6.74 -8.00
N GLY A 194 -2.53 6.79 -6.70
CA GLY A 194 -3.18 5.88 -5.76
C GLY A 194 -2.50 5.84 -4.40
N GLY A 195 -2.53 4.67 -3.79
CA GLY A 195 -1.83 4.47 -2.51
C GLY A 195 -1.63 3.00 -2.19
N TYR A 196 -0.69 2.74 -1.32
CA TYR A 196 -0.33 1.40 -0.86
C TYR A 196 -0.01 1.40 0.63
N ASP A 197 -0.34 0.30 1.28
CA ASP A 197 -0.02 0.08 2.69
C ASP A 197 0.03 -1.42 3.02
N ALA A 198 0.79 -1.78 4.07
CA ALA A 198 0.90 -3.16 4.56
C ALA A 198 1.10 -3.18 6.09
N LEU A 199 0.16 -2.58 6.81
CA LEU A 199 0.21 -2.37 8.25
C LEU A 199 -0.14 -3.66 9.04
N THR A 200 0.60 -4.74 8.82
CA THR A 200 0.37 -6.03 9.49
C THR A 200 1.62 -6.56 10.20
N THR A 201 2.54 -5.67 10.56
CA THR A 201 3.64 -6.01 11.45
C THR A 201 3.17 -6.09 12.90
N TRP A 202 3.97 -6.72 13.75
CA TRP A 202 3.74 -6.79 15.19
C TRP A 202 3.48 -5.39 15.79
N LEU A 203 4.33 -4.42 15.41
CA LEU A 203 4.26 -3.05 15.93
C LEU A 203 2.99 -2.31 15.44
N ASP A 204 2.57 -2.54 14.20
CA ASP A 204 1.34 -1.94 13.66
C ASP A 204 0.11 -2.44 14.42
N VAL A 205 0.00 -3.77 14.59
CA VAL A 205 -1.14 -4.37 15.29
C VAL A 205 -1.16 -3.96 16.75
N LEU A 206 0.01 -3.89 17.42
CA LEU A 206 0.12 -3.39 18.78
C LEU A 206 -0.38 -1.94 18.89
N GLY A 207 0.14 -1.04 18.04
CA GLY A 207 -0.21 0.37 18.08
C GLY A 207 -1.71 0.61 17.92
N PHE A 208 -2.35 -0.07 16.97
CA PHE A 208 -3.80 0.05 16.76
C PHE A 208 -4.63 -0.67 17.81
N SER A 209 -4.10 -1.73 18.42
CA SER A 209 -4.75 -2.38 19.56
C SER A 209 -4.77 -1.45 20.78
N LEU A 210 -3.66 -0.75 21.04
CA LEU A 210 -3.58 0.24 22.14
C LEU A 210 -4.54 1.43 21.97
N LEU A 211 -4.87 1.79 20.72
CA LEU A 211 -5.88 2.80 20.42
C LEU A 211 -7.33 2.32 20.68
N GLY A 212 -7.53 1.03 20.97
CA GLY A 212 -8.86 0.45 21.14
C GLY A 212 -9.73 0.50 19.88
N ALA A 213 -9.10 0.64 18.69
CA ALA A 213 -9.81 0.83 17.43
C ALA A 213 -10.14 -0.48 16.71
N LEU A 214 -9.43 -1.57 17.04
CA LEU A 214 -9.58 -2.85 16.36
C LEU A 214 -10.65 -3.72 17.05
N THR A 215 -11.37 -4.50 16.26
CA THR A 215 -12.31 -5.48 16.80
C THR A 215 -11.58 -6.65 17.46
N THR A 216 -12.00 -6.99 18.67
CA THR A 216 -11.49 -8.14 19.46
C THR A 216 -12.49 -9.29 19.54
N GLU A 217 -13.76 -9.04 19.21
CA GLU A 217 -14.86 -9.97 19.42
C GLU A 217 -14.96 -11.06 18.35
N TYR A 218 -14.31 -10.86 17.19
CA TYR A 218 -14.45 -11.75 16.03
C TYR A 218 -13.19 -12.58 15.75
N ASN A 219 -12.32 -12.78 16.74
CA ASN A 219 -11.10 -13.58 16.57
C ASN A 219 -11.37 -15.02 16.13
N ASP A 220 -12.49 -15.61 16.56
CA ASP A 220 -12.89 -16.96 16.23
C ASP A 220 -13.81 -17.06 14.99
N ASP A 221 -14.35 -15.90 14.54
CA ASP A 221 -15.12 -15.79 13.30
C ASP A 221 -14.66 -14.58 12.46
N PRO A 222 -13.43 -14.65 11.91
CA PRO A 222 -12.81 -13.52 11.24
C PRO A 222 -13.58 -13.03 10.02
N THR A 223 -14.37 -13.89 9.39
CA THR A 223 -15.15 -13.54 8.19
C THR A 223 -16.23 -12.50 8.47
N ARG A 224 -16.69 -12.40 9.70
CA ARG A 224 -17.70 -11.46 10.17
C ARG A 224 -17.15 -10.19 10.82
N ALA A 225 -15.83 -10.08 10.98
CA ALA A 225 -15.18 -9.00 11.71
C ALA A 225 -15.37 -7.62 11.06
N SER A 226 -15.35 -7.53 9.72
CA SER A 226 -15.53 -6.27 9.00
C SER A 226 -17.01 -6.05 8.67
N ARG A 227 -17.68 -5.24 9.47
CA ARG A 227 -19.13 -5.00 9.36
C ARG A 227 -19.46 -3.50 9.52
N PRO A 228 -19.08 -2.67 8.52
CA PRO A 228 -19.33 -1.24 8.55
C PRO A 228 -20.81 -0.93 8.72
N PHE A 229 -21.15 0.06 9.57
CA PHE A 229 -22.50 0.51 9.91
C PHE A 229 -23.38 -0.48 10.65
N ASP A 230 -22.93 -1.73 10.89
CA ASP A 230 -23.66 -2.72 11.63
C ASP A 230 -23.79 -2.32 13.12
N ARG A 231 -24.94 -2.64 13.74
CA ARG A 231 -25.20 -2.37 15.14
C ARG A 231 -24.22 -3.11 16.07
N GLU A 232 -23.83 -4.34 15.68
CA GLU A 232 -22.95 -5.21 16.47
C GLU A 232 -21.47 -5.03 16.13
N ARG A 233 -21.08 -3.93 15.46
CA ARG A 233 -19.66 -3.67 15.21
C ARG A 233 -18.96 -3.34 16.53
N SER A 234 -17.76 -3.90 16.73
CA SER A 234 -16.93 -3.69 17.94
C SER A 234 -15.57 -3.03 17.64
N GLY A 235 -15.39 -2.55 16.43
CA GLY A 235 -14.19 -1.96 15.93
C GLY A 235 -14.03 -2.22 14.44
N PHE A 236 -12.89 -1.89 13.85
CA PHE A 236 -12.61 -2.23 12.47
C PHE A 236 -11.70 -3.46 12.36
N GLY A 237 -11.90 -4.24 11.29
CA GLY A 237 -11.00 -5.33 10.92
C GLY A 237 -9.74 -4.74 10.29
N TRP A 238 -8.58 -5.11 10.83
CA TRP A 238 -7.29 -4.66 10.32
C TRP A 238 -6.96 -5.30 8.97
N SER A 239 -6.39 -4.55 8.02
CA SER A 239 -6.11 -5.08 6.69
C SER A 239 -4.86 -4.47 6.07
N GLN A 240 -4.15 -5.24 5.26
CA GLN A 240 -3.06 -4.77 4.40
C GLN A 240 -3.55 -3.86 3.26
N SER A 241 -4.84 -3.98 2.89
CA SER A 241 -5.52 -3.00 2.06
C SER A 241 -6.71 -2.46 2.81
N ARG A 242 -6.92 -1.14 2.79
CA ARG A 242 -8.06 -0.55 3.48
C ARG A 242 -9.36 -0.81 2.71
N ARG A 243 -10.36 -1.40 3.37
CA ARG A 243 -11.75 -1.18 3.02
C ARG A 243 -12.17 0.15 3.63
N LEU A 244 -12.20 1.21 2.83
CA LEU A 244 -13.11 2.31 3.08
C LEU A 244 -14.45 1.93 2.44
N PRO A 245 -15.59 2.13 3.12
CA PRO A 245 -16.88 1.98 2.47
C PRO A 245 -16.96 3.04 1.36
N LEU A 246 -17.25 2.59 0.13
CA LEU A 246 -17.53 3.40 -1.06
C LEU A 246 -16.36 4.03 -1.84
N VAL A 247 -15.11 3.86 -1.43
CA VAL A 247 -14.00 4.03 -2.38
C VAL A 247 -13.25 2.73 -2.36
N PRO A 248 -13.18 1.98 -3.45
CA PRO A 248 -12.35 0.78 -3.48
C PRO A 248 -10.92 1.15 -3.09
N PRO A 249 -10.17 0.23 -2.46
CA PRO A 249 -8.76 0.45 -2.23
C PRO A 249 -8.08 0.50 -3.61
N TRP A 250 -7.99 1.71 -4.14
CA TRP A 250 -7.36 1.98 -5.41
C TRP A 250 -5.86 1.89 -5.21
N ALA A 251 -5.31 0.79 -5.56
CA ALA A 251 -3.95 0.78 -5.98
C ALA A 251 -3.97 1.37 -7.40
N SER A 252 -3.40 2.51 -7.58
CA SER A 252 -3.16 3.21 -8.83
C SER A 252 -4.26 3.12 -9.92
N GLY A 253 -4.96 4.21 -10.13
CA GLY A 253 -5.71 4.49 -11.34
C GLY A 253 -4.81 5.26 -12.31
N HIS A 254 -4.95 5.01 -13.60
CA HIS A 254 -4.35 5.78 -14.65
C HIS A 254 -5.31 6.93 -15.00
N VAL A 255 -4.81 8.15 -14.95
CA VAL A 255 -5.61 9.35 -15.22
C VAL A 255 -4.98 10.07 -16.41
N THR A 256 -5.72 10.25 -17.50
CA THR A 256 -5.24 10.92 -18.71
C THR A 256 -6.15 12.06 -19.12
N GLU A 257 -5.63 12.93 -19.96
CA GLU A 257 -6.43 13.85 -20.79
C GLU A 257 -7.12 13.00 -21.89
N PRO A 258 -8.44 13.19 -22.14
CA PRO A 258 -9.17 12.45 -23.18
C PRO A 258 -8.76 12.81 -24.58
#